data_945a60075efd2e1a542be33172267c2f
#
_entry.id   945a60075efd2e1a542be33172267c2f
#
_cell.length_a   1.000
_cell.length_b   1.000
_cell.length_c   1.000
_cell.angle_alpha   90.00
_cell.angle_beta   90.00
_cell.angle_gamma   90.00
#
_symmetry.space_group_name_H-M   'P 1'
#
loop_
_entity.id
_entity.type
_entity.pdbx_description
1 polymer ?
#
loop_
_entity_poly.entity_id
_entity_poly.type
_entity_poly.pdbx_seq_one_letter_code
_entity_poly.pdbx_strand_id
1 'polypeptide(L)' 'MILSLIRSHPGIKTQELVDKLEMPTRTIQRYISALQAAGEWIEYDTHKRGWQLQYGISILFGDHLKDE' A
#
# COMPACT_ATOMS: atom_id res chain seq x y z
N MET A 1 -1.63 -5.11 8.88
CA MET A 1 -1.14 -5.59 7.59
C MET A 1 -0.85 -4.41 6.68
N ILE A 2 0.17 -4.56 5.87
CA ILE A 2 0.70 -3.43 5.09
C ILE A 2 -0.32 -2.86 4.11
N LEU A 3 -1.04 -3.73 3.40
CA LEU A 3 -2.02 -3.28 2.42
C LEU A 3 -3.17 -2.52 3.09
N SER A 4 -3.59 -2.99 4.27
CA SER A 4 -4.63 -2.29 5.03
C SER A 4 -4.20 -0.87 5.39
N LEU A 5 -2.94 -0.69 5.76
CA LEU A 5 -2.42 0.62 6.12
C LEU A 5 -2.36 1.53 4.92
N ILE A 6 -1.92 1.03 3.77
CA ILE A 6 -1.87 1.83 2.55
C ILE A 6 -3.28 2.22 2.11
N ARG A 7 -4.21 1.27 2.23
CA ARG A 7 -5.60 1.50 1.85
C ARG A 7 -6.27 2.54 2.75
N SER A 8 -5.98 2.48 4.04
CA SER A 8 -6.60 3.38 5.02
C SER A 8 -5.92 4.75 5.10
N HIS A 9 -4.63 4.80 4.75
CA HIS A 9 -3.85 6.02 4.90
C HIS A 9 -3.13 6.35 3.60
N PRO A 10 -3.85 6.88 2.59
CA PRO A 10 -3.21 7.23 1.32
C PRO A 10 -2.08 8.24 1.56
N GLY A 11 -0.94 7.95 0.97
CA GLY A 11 0.24 8.79 1.17
C GLY A 11 1.09 8.38 2.37
N ILE A 12 0.84 7.22 2.96
CA ILE A 12 1.63 6.76 4.09
C ILE A 12 3.09 6.58 3.68
N LYS A 13 3.99 7.05 4.53
CA LYS A 13 5.42 7.00 4.24
C LYS A 13 6.01 5.66 4.63
N THR A 14 7.10 5.29 3.95
CA THR A 14 7.80 4.05 4.27
C THR A 14 8.18 3.99 5.74
N GLN A 15 8.66 5.11 6.29
CA GLN A 15 9.06 5.14 7.69
C GLN A 15 7.87 4.90 8.62
N GLU A 16 6.70 5.40 8.23
CA GLU A 16 5.49 5.16 9.02
C GLU A 16 5.12 3.68 9.02
N LEU A 17 5.29 3.03 7.87
CA LEU A 17 5.06 1.59 7.79
C LEU A 17 6.06 0.82 8.64
N VAL A 18 7.33 1.24 8.62
CA VAL A 18 8.35 0.62 9.46
C VAL A 18 7.97 0.72 10.92
N ASP A 19 7.55 1.90 11.35
CA ASP A 19 7.22 2.14 12.75
C ASP A 19 5.98 1.37 13.19
N LYS A 20 4.95 1.38 12.37
CA LYS A 20 3.69 0.74 12.75
C LYS A 20 3.76 -0.79 12.70
N LEU A 21 4.51 -1.33 11.77
CA LEU A 21 4.60 -2.78 11.59
C LEU A 21 5.83 -3.38 12.22
N GLU A 22 6.75 -2.54 12.71
CA GLU A 22 7.99 -2.97 13.34
C GLU A 22 8.79 -3.89 12.43
N MET A 23 8.87 -3.50 11.16
CA MET A 23 9.61 -4.24 10.14
C MET A 23 10.67 -3.34 9.51
N PRO A 24 11.81 -3.89 9.12
CA PRO A 24 12.83 -3.07 8.44
C PRO A 24 12.36 -2.62 7.07
N THR A 25 12.93 -1.53 6.60
CA THR A 25 12.58 -0.94 5.31
C THR A 25 12.63 -1.95 4.18
N ARG A 26 13.66 -2.80 4.18
CA ARG A 26 13.82 -3.82 3.14
C ARG A 26 12.60 -4.74 3.09
N THR A 27 12.13 -5.15 4.26
CA THR A 27 10.96 -6.05 4.34
C THR A 27 9.71 -5.35 3.83
N ILE A 28 9.53 -4.08 4.19
CA ILE A 28 8.40 -3.28 3.71
C ILE A 28 8.42 -3.22 2.19
N GLN A 29 9.58 -2.91 1.60
CA GLN A 29 9.69 -2.79 0.15
C GLN A 29 9.43 -4.13 -0.55
N ARG A 30 9.86 -5.23 0.05
CA ARG A 30 9.61 -6.56 -0.51
C ARG A 30 8.13 -6.90 -0.49
N TYR A 31 7.44 -6.54 0.60
CA TYR A 31 6.00 -6.76 0.68
C TYR A 31 5.26 -5.96 -0.38
N ILE A 32 5.64 -4.68 -0.55
CA ILE A 32 4.99 -3.84 -1.55
C ILE A 32 5.21 -4.42 -2.94
N SER A 33 6.44 -4.84 -3.24
CA SER A 33 6.74 -5.46 -4.54
C SER A 33 5.92 -6.72 -4.76
N ALA A 34 5.77 -7.53 -3.72
CA ALA A 34 4.98 -8.75 -3.83
C ALA A 34 3.50 -8.44 -4.07
N LEU A 35 2.97 -7.42 -3.41
CA LEU A 35 1.59 -7.01 -3.62
C LEU A 35 1.37 -6.50 -5.05
N GLN A 36 2.32 -5.72 -5.56
CA GLN A 36 2.26 -5.24 -6.93
C GLN A 36 2.30 -6.41 -7.92
N ALA A 37 3.15 -7.39 -7.65
CA ALA A 37 3.25 -8.58 -8.50
C ALA A 37 1.96 -9.41 -8.44
N ALA A 38 1.23 -9.34 -7.34
CA ALA A 38 -0.03 -10.05 -7.20
C ALA A 38 -1.21 -9.30 -7.84
N GLY A 39 -0.94 -8.14 -8.46
CA GLY A 39 -1.97 -7.40 -9.17
C GLY A 39 -2.51 -6.19 -8.45
N GLU A 40 -1.96 -5.85 -7.29
CA GLU A 40 -2.42 -4.67 -6.57
C GLU A 40 -1.86 -3.41 -7.21
N TRP A 41 -2.72 -2.40 -7.37
CA TRP A 41 -2.33 -1.14 -7.99
C TRP A 41 -1.82 -0.17 -6.93
N ILE A 42 -0.58 -0.35 -6.51
CA ILE A 42 0.09 0.51 -5.53
C ILE A 42 1.11 1.37 -6.26
N GLU A 43 1.14 2.64 -5.92
CA GLU A 43 2.13 3.56 -6.49
C GLU A 43 2.77 4.38 -5.38
N TYR A 44 3.95 4.91 -5.65
CA TYR A 44 4.61 5.85 -4.77
C TYR A 44 4.34 7.26 -5.30
N ASP A 45 3.66 8.07 -4.49
CA ASP A 45 3.33 9.45 -4.88
C ASP A 45 4.47 10.36 -4.46
N THR A 46 5.17 10.94 -5.43
CA THR A 46 6.32 11.78 -5.14
C THR A 46 5.94 13.12 -4.51
N HIS A 47 4.72 13.60 -4.75
CA HIS A 47 4.25 14.82 -4.10
C HIS A 47 3.97 14.59 -2.63
N LYS A 48 3.28 13.52 -2.31
CA LYS A 48 2.99 13.16 -0.92
C LYS A 48 4.15 12.47 -0.26
N ARG A 49 5.09 11.97 -1.05
CA ARG A 49 6.25 11.20 -0.59
C ARG A 49 5.80 9.98 0.21
N GLY A 50 4.81 9.30 -0.32
CA GLY A 50 4.27 8.14 0.36
C GLY A 50 3.58 7.19 -0.60
N TRP A 51 3.15 6.08 -0.07
CA TRP A 51 2.51 5.01 -0.83
C TRP A 51 1.00 5.20 -0.83
N GLN A 52 0.37 4.85 -1.94
CA GLN A 52 -1.08 4.92 -2.03
C GLN A 52 -1.57 3.94 -3.09
N LEU A 53 -2.87 3.64 -3.04
CA LEU A 53 -3.50 2.86 -4.10
C LEU A 53 -3.73 3.78 -5.28
N GLN A 54 -3.31 3.34 -6.46
CA GLN A 54 -3.29 4.17 -7.65
C GLN A 54 -4.66 4.77 -8.01
N TYR A 55 -5.71 3.98 -7.80
CA TYR A 55 -7.07 4.43 -8.13
C TYR A 55 -7.94 4.56 -6.89
N GLY A 56 -7.34 4.55 -5.71
CA GLY A 56 -8.09 4.67 -4.47
C GLY A 56 -8.84 3.43 -4.05
N ILE A 57 -8.70 2.34 -4.80
CA ILE A 57 -9.36 1.07 -4.48
C ILE A 57 -8.32 -0.04 -4.46
N SER A 58 -8.63 -1.09 -3.72
CA SER A 58 -7.74 -2.24 -3.60
C SER A 58 -8.30 -3.41 -4.40
N ILE A 59 -7.49 -3.93 -5.31
CA ILE A 59 -7.86 -5.10 -6.10
C ILE A 59 -7.93 -6.34 -5.20
N LEU A 60 -6.92 -6.51 -4.34
CA LEU A 60 -6.85 -7.70 -3.49
C LEU A 60 -7.93 -7.73 -2.42
N PHE A 61 -8.40 -6.57 -1.97
CA PHE A 61 -9.55 -6.50 -1.06
C PHE A 61 -10.88 -6.64 -1.79
N GLY A 62 -10.86 -6.61 -3.12
CA GLY A 62 -12.06 -6.73 -3.90
C GLY A 62 -12.91 -5.48 -3.96
N ASP A 63 -12.30 -4.33 -3.68
CA ASP A 63 -13.04 -3.06 -3.71
C ASP A 63 -13.69 -2.82 -5.07
N HIS A 64 -13.03 -3.25 -6.14
CA HIS A 64 -13.53 -3.06 -7.50
C HIS A 64 -14.73 -3.94 -7.81
N LEU A 65 -15.01 -4.94 -6.97
CA LEU A 65 -16.14 -5.83 -7.15
C LEU A 65 -17.36 -5.40 -6.35
N LYS A 66 -17.22 -4.36 -5.52
CA LYS A 66 -18.35 -3.89 -4.76
C LYS A 66 -19.35 -3.23 -5.68
N ASP A 67 -20.59 -3.66 -5.59
CA ASP A 67 -21.64 -2.94 -6.23
C ASP A 67 -22.65 -2.62 -5.19
N GLU A 68 -23.23 -1.58 -5.30
CA GLU A 68 -24.05 -1.12 -4.29
C GLU A 68 -25.37 -1.23 -4.47
#